data_ef8bc489854a9a97092c19f88815b405
#
_entry.id   ef8bc489854a9a97092c19f88815b405
#
_cell.length_a   1.000
_cell.length_b   1.000
_cell.length_c   1.000
_cell.angle_alpha   90.00
_cell.angle_beta   90.00
_cell.angle_gamma   90.00
#
_symmetry.space_group_name_H-M   'P 1'
#
loop_
_entity.id
_entity.type
_entity.pdbx_description
1 polymer ?
#
loop_
_entity_poly.entity_id
_entity_poly.type
_entity_poly.pdbx_seq_one_letter_code
_entity_poly.pdbx_strand_id
1 'polypeptide(L)' 'MAKQQRYEAQVDMRATDGQLVTYSGDGVGPAGESGQQLLAGAEAAALAQQPGGTVEASRVRKA' A
#
# COMPACT_ATOMS: atom_id res chain seq x y z
N MET A 1 7.15 -25.19 9.38
CA MET A 1 7.57 -23.98 8.67
C MET A 1 6.37 -23.07 8.47
N ALA A 2 6.55 -21.79 8.72
CA ALA A 2 5.48 -20.85 8.44
C ALA A 2 5.30 -20.70 6.92
N LYS A 3 4.07 -20.79 6.46
CA LYS A 3 3.77 -20.54 5.07
C LYS A 3 3.82 -19.04 4.82
N GLN A 4 4.28 -18.66 3.65
CA GLN A 4 4.27 -17.27 3.23
C GLN A 4 3.06 -17.00 2.35
N GLN A 5 2.51 -15.83 2.50
CA GLN A 5 1.37 -15.37 1.73
C GLN A 5 1.77 -14.13 0.95
N ARG A 6 1.45 -14.11 -0.33
CA ARG A 6 1.66 -12.93 -1.15
C ARG A 6 0.48 -11.99 -1.01
N TYR A 7 0.79 -10.71 -0.92
CA TYR A 7 -0.22 -9.65 -0.81
C TYR A 7 0.01 -8.61 -1.87
N GLU A 8 -1.07 -7.98 -2.30
CA GLU A 8 -1.02 -6.82 -3.17
C GLU A 8 -1.64 -5.63 -2.43
N ALA A 9 -0.96 -4.50 -2.47
CA ALA A 9 -1.44 -3.27 -1.86
C ALA A 9 -1.64 -2.21 -2.94
N GLN A 10 -2.64 -1.37 -2.76
CA GLN A 10 -2.92 -0.26 -3.66
C GLN A 10 -3.27 0.96 -2.84
N VAL A 11 -2.67 2.09 -3.20
CA VAL A 11 -2.87 3.35 -2.50
C VAL A 11 -3.23 4.41 -3.52
N ASP A 12 -4.38 5.04 -3.34
CA ASP A 12 -4.81 6.17 -4.15
C ASP A 12 -4.46 7.45 -3.42
N MET A 13 -3.65 8.28 -4.05
CA MET A 13 -3.15 9.53 -3.48
C MET A 13 -3.70 10.72 -4.24
N ARG A 14 -4.05 11.77 -3.51
CA ARG A 14 -4.32 13.08 -4.09
C ARG A 14 -3.04 13.90 -4.01
N ALA A 15 -2.48 14.25 -5.15
CA ALA A 15 -1.29 15.09 -5.21
C ALA A 15 -1.64 16.55 -4.90
N THR A 16 -0.62 17.36 -4.63
CA THR A 16 -0.82 18.77 -4.29
C THR A 16 -1.44 19.58 -5.42
N ASP A 17 -1.29 19.12 -6.66
CA ASP A 17 -1.91 19.77 -7.83
C ASP A 17 -3.35 19.30 -8.08
N GLY A 18 -3.88 18.44 -7.22
CA GLY A 18 -5.24 17.94 -7.32
C GLY A 18 -5.39 16.66 -8.14
N GLN A 19 -4.32 16.15 -8.74
CA GLN A 19 -4.40 14.93 -9.53
C GLN A 19 -4.45 13.70 -8.64
N LEU A 20 -5.21 12.70 -9.08
CA LEU A 20 -5.26 11.41 -8.41
C LEU A 20 -4.21 10.49 -8.99
N VAL A 21 -3.35 9.94 -8.15
CA VAL A 21 -2.28 9.04 -8.54
C VAL A 21 -2.43 7.74 -7.76
N THR A 22 -2.36 6.63 -8.46
CA THR A 22 -2.47 5.31 -7.83
C THR A 22 -1.10 4.65 -7.78
N TYR A 23 -0.71 4.22 -6.60
CA TYR A 23 0.49 3.42 -6.37
C TYR A 23 0.09 2.00 -6.06
N SER A 24 0.82 1.05 -6.61
CA SER A 24 0.60 -0.36 -6.29
C SER A 24 1.93 -1.03 -5.97
N GLY A 25 1.86 -2.02 -5.10
CA GLY A 25 3.04 -2.78 -4.73
C GLY A 25 2.62 -4.15 -4.24
N ASP A 26 3.58 -5.04 -4.18
CA ASP A 26 3.33 -6.38 -3.65
C ASP A 26 4.41 -6.71 -2.63
N GLY A 27 4.11 -7.70 -1.80
CA GLY A 27 5.03 -8.17 -0.79
C GLY A 27 4.61 -9.53 -0.29
N VAL A 28 5.48 -10.13 0.49
CA VAL A 28 5.27 -11.46 1.05
C VAL A 28 5.38 -11.36 2.56
N GLY A 29 4.42 -11.95 3.25
CA GLY A 29 4.43 -12.02 4.70
C GLY A 29 3.96 -13.38 5.20
N PRO A 30 4.04 -13.63 6.49
CA PRO A 30 3.57 -14.89 7.06
C PRO A 30 2.08 -15.09 6.80
N ALA A 31 1.69 -16.31 6.48
CA ALA A 31 0.29 -16.65 6.29
C ALA A 31 -0.46 -16.44 7.61
N GLY A 32 -1.67 -15.91 7.51
CA GLY A 32 -2.51 -15.63 8.67
C GLY A 32 -2.41 -14.20 9.17
N GLU A 33 -1.48 -13.41 8.68
CA GLU A 33 -1.43 -11.99 8.96
C GLU A 33 -2.38 -11.23 8.05
N SER A 34 -2.74 -10.02 8.49
CA SER A 34 -3.75 -9.22 7.80
C SER A 34 -3.24 -8.46 6.58
N GLY A 35 -1.92 -8.41 6.39
CA GLY A 35 -1.34 -7.57 5.35
C GLY A 35 -1.29 -6.08 5.70
N GLN A 36 -1.71 -5.71 6.89
CA GLN A 36 -1.74 -4.30 7.32
C GLN A 36 -0.36 -3.66 7.35
N GLN A 37 0.66 -4.44 7.67
CA GLN A 37 2.04 -3.93 7.68
C GLN A 37 2.50 -3.58 6.28
N LEU A 38 2.15 -4.40 5.29
CA LEU A 38 2.45 -4.09 3.90
C LEU A 38 1.73 -2.82 3.45
N LEU A 39 0.46 -2.70 3.84
CA LEU A 39 -0.34 -1.52 3.49
C LEU A 39 0.25 -0.25 4.10
N ALA A 40 0.65 -0.31 5.38
CA ALA A 40 1.27 0.83 6.04
C ALA A 40 2.57 1.24 5.34
N GLY A 41 3.39 0.27 4.93
CA GLY A 41 4.60 0.53 4.17
C GLY A 41 4.32 1.14 2.81
N ALA A 42 3.28 0.65 2.12
CA ALA A 42 2.88 1.20 0.82
C ALA A 42 2.38 2.64 0.95
N GLU A 43 1.60 2.93 1.98
CA GLU A 43 1.14 4.30 2.24
C GLU A 43 2.31 5.24 2.54
N ALA A 44 3.27 4.79 3.36
CA ALA A 44 4.45 5.59 3.67
C ALA A 44 5.30 5.86 2.41
N ALA A 45 5.45 4.85 1.56
CA ALA A 45 6.20 5.00 0.31
C ALA A 45 5.48 5.98 -0.63
N ALA A 46 4.15 5.89 -0.72
CA ALA A 46 3.37 6.79 -1.56
C ALA A 46 3.49 8.23 -1.08
N LEU A 47 3.43 8.46 0.23
CA LEU A 47 3.60 9.79 0.81
C LEU A 47 5.00 10.34 0.54
N ALA A 48 6.02 9.49 0.56
CA ALA A 48 7.38 9.89 0.24
C ALA A 48 7.53 10.30 -1.23
N GLN A 49 6.79 9.65 -2.13
CA GLN A 49 6.77 10.00 -3.55
C GLN A 49 5.98 11.28 -3.84
N GLN A 50 4.99 11.57 -3.01
CA GLN A 50 4.12 12.74 -3.18
C GLN A 50 4.12 13.57 -1.91
N PRO A 51 5.22 14.30 -1.60
CA PRO A 51 5.26 15.15 -0.41
C PRO A 51 4.14 16.17 -0.43
N GLY A 52 3.41 16.26 0.67
CA GLY A 52 2.27 17.15 0.77
C GLY A 52 0.97 16.57 0.23
N GLY A 53 1.01 15.40 -0.38
CA GLY A 53 -0.20 14.71 -0.84
C GLY A 53 -0.97 14.06 0.29
N THR A 54 -2.16 13.56 -0.03
CA THR A 54 -3.02 12.87 0.93
C THR A 54 -3.44 11.51 0.41
N VAL A 55 -3.55 10.55 1.33
CA VAL A 55 -4.09 9.23 0.98
C VAL A 55 -5.61 9.34 0.93
N GLU A 56 -6.17 9.09 -0.25
CA GLU A 56 -7.62 9.11 -0.44
C GLU A 56 -8.24 7.76 -0.12
N ALA A 57 -7.60 6.69 -0.53
CA ALA A 57 -8.05 5.33 -0.30
C ALA A 57 -6.86 4.38 -0.34
N SER A 58 -6.96 3.31 0.41
CA SER A 58 -5.93 2.27 0.37
C SER A 58 -6.57 0.92 0.63
N ARG A 59 -5.98 -0.12 0.06
CA ARG A 59 -6.47 -1.48 0.23
C ARG A 59 -5.34 -2.48 0.06
N VAL A 60 -5.50 -3.61 0.73
CA VAL A 60 -4.58 -4.74 0.61
C VAL A 60 -5.41 -6.01 0.46
N ARG A 61 -4.95 -6.92 -0.36
CA ARG A 61 -5.62 -8.20 -0.57
C ARG A 61 -4.56 -9.29 -0.72
N LYS A 62 -5.00 -10.52 -0.52
CA LYS A 62 -4.17 -11.68 -0.82
C LYS A 62 -4.10 -11.86 -2.34
N ALA A 63 -2.90 -12.04 -2.81
CA ALA A 63 -2.67 -12.28 -4.23
C ALA A 63 -2.93 -13.73 -4.61
#